data_2a2ea14c51e267558143755c697e735e
#
_entry.id   2a2ea14c51e267558143755c697e735e
#
_cell.length_a   1.000
_cell.length_b   1.000
_cell.length_c   1.000
_cell.angle_alpha   90.00
_cell.angle_beta   90.00
_cell.angle_gamma   90.00
#
_symmetry.space_group_name_H-M   'P 1'
#
loop_
_entity.id
_entity.type
_entity.pdbx_description
1 polymer ?
#
loop_
_entity_poly.entity_id
_entity_poly.type
_entity_poly.pdbx_seq_one_letter_code
_entity_poly.pdbx_strand_id
1 'polypeptide(L)'
;MKSLLLFLLIINTGPKEMNEKKIVLGGGCFWCVEAVFEDVIGVNNVKSGYSGGKIKNPSYREVSRSKTKHAEVCEITYDSDKISLLNILEIFYLSHDPTTLNRQGNDVGEHYRSIIFYGNENEKKIIEEYTEKINQELFENKIVTEIKEFDVFYNAEEYHQDYFKNNTSQPYCRYVISPKVSKARKELSKYY
;
A
#
# COMPACT_ATOMS: atom_id res chain seq x y z
N MET A 1 -12.05 61.15 -28.92
CA MET A 1 -12.42 60.27 -27.83
C MET A 1 -12.03 58.82 -28.24
N LYS A 2 -10.92 58.28 -27.71
CA LYS A 2 -10.49 56.89 -28.02
C LYS A 2 -11.00 56.01 -26.92
N SER A 3 -11.92 55.11 -27.26
CA SER A 3 -12.48 54.08 -26.34
C SER A 3 -11.47 52.97 -26.20
N LEU A 4 -10.99 52.75 -24.96
CA LEU A 4 -10.06 51.67 -24.60
C LEU A 4 -10.91 50.48 -24.21
N LEU A 5 -11.02 49.46 -25.10
CA LEU A 5 -11.63 48.19 -24.77
C LEU A 5 -10.67 47.38 -23.90
N LEU A 6 -11.01 47.20 -22.62
CA LEU A 6 -10.31 46.35 -21.68
C LEU A 6 -10.78 44.91 -21.91
N PHE A 7 -9.93 44.05 -22.52
CA PHE A 7 -10.18 42.61 -22.62
C PHE A 7 -9.86 41.96 -21.27
N LEU A 8 -10.90 41.59 -20.51
CA LEU A 8 -10.76 40.75 -19.33
C LEU A 8 -10.45 39.29 -19.79
N LEU A 9 -9.21 38.87 -19.64
CA LEU A 9 -8.86 37.45 -19.76
C LEU A 9 -9.42 36.70 -18.54
N ILE A 10 -10.53 36.01 -18.72
CA ILE A 10 -11.04 35.05 -17.73
C ILE A 10 -10.13 33.83 -17.78
N ILE A 11 -9.22 33.70 -16.82
CA ILE A 11 -8.44 32.49 -16.61
C ILE A 11 -9.42 31.46 -16.01
N ASN A 12 -9.89 30.54 -16.82
CA ASN A 12 -10.73 29.43 -16.38
C ASN A 12 -9.84 28.39 -15.66
N THR A 13 -9.65 28.57 -14.36
CA THR A 13 -9.02 27.54 -13.50
C THR A 13 -10.07 26.51 -13.12
N GLY A 14 -10.40 25.61 -14.06
CA GLY A 14 -11.13 24.40 -13.71
C GLY A 14 -10.35 23.60 -12.65
N PRO A 15 -11.04 22.79 -11.82
CA PRO A 15 -10.35 21.93 -10.85
C PRO A 15 -9.36 21.05 -11.61
N LYS A 16 -8.09 21.05 -11.19
CA LYS A 16 -7.07 20.17 -11.75
C LYS A 16 -7.52 18.73 -11.49
N GLU A 17 -7.76 17.95 -12.54
CA GLU A 17 -8.03 16.51 -12.40
C GLU A 17 -6.85 15.88 -11.64
N MET A 18 -7.16 15.18 -10.55
CA MET A 18 -6.17 14.41 -9.80
C MET A 18 -5.72 13.22 -10.65
N ASN A 19 -4.41 13.05 -10.78
CA ASN A 19 -3.84 11.90 -11.50
C ASN A 19 -3.79 10.67 -10.59
N GLU A 20 -4.99 10.14 -10.25
CA GLU A 20 -5.12 9.00 -9.35
C GLU A 20 -4.60 7.71 -9.97
N LYS A 21 -3.80 7.00 -9.21
CA LYS A 21 -3.31 5.65 -9.50
C LYS A 21 -3.56 4.73 -8.33
N LYS A 22 -3.51 3.43 -8.61
CA LYS A 22 -3.71 2.38 -7.61
C LYS A 22 -2.59 1.37 -7.65
N ILE A 23 -2.24 0.83 -6.49
CA ILE A 23 -1.34 -0.32 -6.32
C ILE A 23 -1.88 -1.22 -5.21
N VAL A 24 -1.69 -2.52 -5.32
CA VAL A 24 -2.12 -3.48 -4.29
C VAL A 24 -0.89 -4.14 -3.69
N LEU A 25 -0.73 -4.01 -2.36
CA LEU A 25 0.45 -4.44 -1.62
C LEU A 25 0.07 -5.30 -0.41
N GLY A 26 0.79 -6.39 -0.18
CA GLY A 26 0.71 -7.21 1.03
C GLY A 26 2.06 -7.29 1.73
N GLY A 27 2.11 -6.96 3.01
CA GLY A 27 3.34 -6.93 3.82
C GLY A 27 3.10 -7.39 5.26
N GLY A 28 2.41 -8.53 5.44
CA GLY A 28 1.92 -9.03 6.73
C GLY A 28 0.45 -8.68 6.97
N CYS A 29 0.08 -8.49 8.22
CA CYS A 29 -1.27 -8.07 8.59
C CYS A 29 -1.64 -6.74 7.90
N PHE A 30 -2.77 -6.72 7.18
CA PHE A 30 -3.25 -5.54 6.44
C PHE A 30 -3.53 -4.33 7.34
N TRP A 31 -3.92 -4.50 8.61
CA TRP A 31 -4.05 -3.38 9.56
C TRP A 31 -2.74 -2.61 9.75
N CYS A 32 -1.59 -3.32 9.69
CA CYS A 32 -0.28 -2.69 9.77
C CYS A 32 0.05 -1.92 8.49
N VAL A 33 -0.24 -2.49 7.32
CA VAL A 33 0.00 -1.84 6.03
C VAL A 33 -0.90 -0.62 5.87
N GLU A 34 -2.20 -0.75 6.17
CA GLU A 34 -3.17 0.34 6.18
C GLU A 34 -2.67 1.51 7.04
N ALA A 35 -2.34 1.25 8.32
CA ALA A 35 -1.89 2.27 9.27
C ALA A 35 -0.58 2.98 8.88
N VAL A 36 0.29 2.31 8.12
CA VAL A 36 1.50 2.94 7.58
C VAL A 36 1.17 3.89 6.44
N PHE A 37 0.29 3.50 5.51
CA PHE A 37 0.03 4.29 4.31
C PHE A 37 -1.03 5.37 4.46
N GLU A 38 -1.89 5.27 5.46
CA GLU A 38 -3.07 6.09 5.66
C GLU A 38 -2.77 7.60 5.77
N ASP A 39 -1.65 7.98 6.40
CA ASP A 39 -1.25 9.37 6.60
C ASP A 39 -0.10 9.81 5.66
N VAL A 40 0.23 9.01 4.65
CA VAL A 40 1.28 9.35 3.68
C VAL A 40 0.80 10.48 2.77
N ILE A 41 1.59 11.54 2.64
CA ILE A 41 1.29 12.68 1.77
C ILE A 41 1.17 12.21 0.32
N GLY A 42 0.02 12.49 -0.30
CA GLY A 42 -0.29 12.05 -1.66
C GLY A 42 -1.05 10.72 -1.75
N VAL A 43 -1.21 9.98 -0.66
CA VAL A 43 -2.14 8.86 -0.57
C VAL A 43 -3.54 9.41 -0.27
N ASN A 44 -4.51 9.05 -1.10
CA ASN A 44 -5.89 9.54 -0.98
C ASN A 44 -6.78 8.54 -0.22
N ASN A 45 -6.48 7.24 -0.35
CA ASN A 45 -7.28 6.19 0.27
C ASN A 45 -6.49 4.89 0.39
N VAL A 46 -6.73 4.14 1.46
CA VAL A 46 -6.19 2.79 1.67
C VAL A 46 -7.35 1.88 2.05
N LYS A 47 -7.48 0.73 1.39
CA LYS A 47 -8.51 -0.26 1.68
C LYS A 47 -7.88 -1.60 2.00
N SER A 48 -8.20 -2.15 3.14
CA SER A 48 -7.83 -3.51 3.52
C SER A 48 -8.66 -4.55 2.75
N GLY A 49 -8.03 -5.63 2.27
CA GLY A 49 -8.70 -6.64 1.46
C GLY A 49 -7.86 -7.89 1.19
N TYR A 50 -8.29 -8.65 0.20
CA TYR A 50 -7.72 -9.93 -0.18
C TYR A 50 -7.46 -9.99 -1.69
N SER A 51 -6.29 -10.52 -2.09
CA SER A 51 -5.95 -10.72 -3.50
C SER A 51 -5.02 -11.92 -3.72
N GLY A 52 -4.90 -12.37 -4.96
CA GLY A 52 -3.96 -13.41 -5.40
C GLY A 52 -4.36 -14.85 -5.11
N GLY A 53 -5.56 -15.09 -4.59
CA GLY A 53 -6.10 -16.41 -4.35
C GLY A 53 -7.12 -16.85 -5.40
N LYS A 54 -7.75 -18.02 -5.17
CA LYS A 54 -8.67 -18.64 -6.14
C LYS A 54 -10.15 -18.56 -5.74
N ILE A 55 -10.44 -18.27 -4.48
CA ILE A 55 -11.82 -18.24 -3.96
C ILE A 55 -12.40 -16.87 -4.20
N LYS A 56 -13.57 -16.79 -4.82
CA LYS A 56 -14.29 -15.53 -5.05
C LYS A 56 -14.97 -15.06 -3.76
N ASN A 57 -14.86 -13.76 -3.47
CA ASN A 57 -15.45 -13.12 -2.28
C ASN A 57 -15.13 -13.90 -0.99
N PRO A 58 -13.84 -14.15 -0.67
CA PRO A 58 -13.48 -14.91 0.51
C PRO A 58 -13.82 -14.12 1.78
N SER A 59 -14.23 -14.82 2.83
CA SER A 59 -14.32 -14.23 4.17
C SER A 59 -12.95 -14.25 4.87
N TYR A 60 -12.77 -13.37 5.86
CA TYR A 60 -11.59 -13.38 6.73
C TYR A 60 -11.30 -14.77 7.31
N ARG A 61 -12.34 -15.46 7.76
CA ARG A 61 -12.22 -16.81 8.33
C ARG A 61 -11.64 -17.83 7.33
N GLU A 62 -11.92 -17.71 6.06
CA GLU A 62 -11.40 -18.60 5.01
C GLU A 62 -9.95 -18.24 4.68
N VAL A 63 -9.63 -16.95 4.60
CA VAL A 63 -8.27 -16.46 4.32
C VAL A 63 -7.33 -16.80 5.47
N SER A 64 -7.69 -16.47 6.71
CA SER A 64 -6.87 -16.72 7.90
C SER A 64 -6.57 -18.22 8.17
N ARG A 65 -7.36 -19.12 7.58
CA ARG A 65 -7.10 -20.57 7.60
C ARG A 65 -6.21 -21.05 6.46
N SER A 66 -5.65 -20.14 5.66
CA SER A 66 -4.75 -20.40 4.51
C SER A 66 -5.34 -21.37 3.45
N LYS A 67 -6.66 -21.42 3.33
CA LYS A 67 -7.35 -22.31 2.38
C LYS A 67 -7.60 -21.66 1.02
N THR A 68 -7.56 -20.33 0.94
CA THR A 68 -7.97 -19.57 -0.23
C THR A 68 -6.81 -19.19 -1.16
N LYS A 69 -5.58 -19.25 -0.66
CA LYS A 69 -4.36 -18.75 -1.31
C LYS A 69 -4.34 -17.21 -1.47
N HIS A 70 -5.33 -16.50 -0.94
CA HIS A 70 -5.28 -15.04 -0.88
C HIS A 70 -4.23 -14.57 0.12
N ALA A 71 -3.62 -13.41 -0.19
CA ALA A 71 -2.89 -12.62 0.78
C ALA A 71 -3.82 -11.57 1.40
N GLU A 72 -3.55 -11.18 2.65
CA GLU A 72 -3.99 -9.92 3.21
C GLU A 72 -3.23 -8.80 2.52
N VAL A 73 -3.96 -7.87 1.92
CA VAL A 73 -3.41 -6.79 1.11
C VAL A 73 -4.13 -5.47 1.37
N CYS A 74 -3.48 -4.37 1.00
CA CYS A 74 -4.12 -3.06 0.91
C CYS A 74 -4.12 -2.57 -0.53
N GLU A 75 -5.27 -2.09 -1.02
CA GLU A 75 -5.37 -1.27 -2.23
C GLU A 75 -5.08 0.17 -1.83
N ILE A 76 -4.00 0.74 -2.34
CA ILE A 76 -3.55 2.09 -2.08
C ILE A 76 -3.89 2.95 -3.29
N THR A 77 -4.75 3.96 -3.11
CA THR A 77 -5.07 4.98 -4.12
C THR A 77 -4.25 6.24 -3.82
N TYR A 78 -3.49 6.71 -4.80
CA TYR A 78 -2.58 7.84 -4.61
C TYR A 78 -2.59 8.82 -5.78
N ASP A 79 -2.28 10.08 -5.51
CA ASP A 79 -2.10 11.15 -6.48
C ASP A 79 -0.66 11.10 -7.01
N SER A 80 -0.48 10.64 -8.26
CA SER A 80 0.86 10.48 -8.84
C SER A 80 1.58 11.80 -9.14
N ASP A 81 0.89 12.94 -9.02
CA ASP A 81 1.52 14.27 -9.06
C ASP A 81 2.17 14.64 -7.72
N LYS A 82 1.80 13.97 -6.61
CA LYS A 82 2.33 14.24 -5.26
C LYS A 82 3.29 13.16 -4.77
N ILE A 83 3.01 11.89 -5.08
CA ILE A 83 3.85 10.77 -4.68
C ILE A 83 4.02 9.78 -5.83
N SER A 84 5.26 9.39 -6.11
CA SER A 84 5.55 8.44 -7.19
C SER A 84 5.38 6.99 -6.74
N LEU A 85 5.24 6.06 -7.70
CA LEU A 85 5.27 4.62 -7.42
C LEU A 85 6.56 4.21 -6.70
N LEU A 86 7.71 4.78 -7.05
CA LEU A 86 8.98 4.49 -6.39
C LEU A 86 8.96 4.87 -4.90
N ASN A 87 8.32 5.99 -4.55
CA ASN A 87 8.17 6.40 -3.15
C ASN A 87 7.23 5.46 -2.37
N ILE A 88 6.15 5.00 -3.00
CA ILE A 88 5.26 3.97 -2.43
C ILE A 88 6.03 2.66 -2.15
N LEU A 89 6.87 2.23 -3.11
CA LEU A 89 7.71 1.05 -2.95
C LEU A 89 8.76 1.23 -1.85
N GLU A 90 9.38 2.41 -1.73
CA GLU A 90 10.33 2.71 -0.65
C GLU A 90 9.65 2.58 0.71
N ILE A 91 8.46 3.19 0.89
CA ILE A 91 7.69 3.07 2.13
C ILE A 91 7.34 1.60 2.41
N PHE A 92 6.87 0.87 1.41
CA PHE A 92 6.50 -0.53 1.53
C PHE A 92 7.66 -1.39 2.04
N TYR A 93 8.81 -1.36 1.37
CA TYR A 93 9.95 -2.19 1.71
C TYR A 93 10.61 -1.82 3.04
N LEU A 94 10.60 -0.55 3.42
CA LEU A 94 11.20 -0.10 4.69
C LEU A 94 10.25 -0.22 5.90
N SER A 95 8.96 -0.46 5.67
CA SER A 95 7.95 -0.61 6.73
C SER A 95 7.67 -2.06 7.14
N HIS A 96 8.19 -3.06 6.42
CA HIS A 96 8.03 -4.47 6.79
C HIS A 96 9.33 -5.26 6.56
N ASP A 97 9.37 -6.51 6.96
CA ASP A 97 10.49 -7.41 6.65
C ASP A 97 10.15 -8.23 5.38
N PRO A 98 10.74 -7.92 4.22
CA PRO A 98 10.45 -8.62 2.98
C PRO A 98 11.25 -9.92 2.80
N THR A 99 12.04 -10.33 3.82
CA THR A 99 12.96 -11.48 3.73
C THR A 99 12.40 -12.76 4.33
N THR A 100 11.23 -12.70 4.96
CA THR A 100 10.61 -13.85 5.62
C THR A 100 9.45 -14.43 4.81
N LEU A 101 9.61 -15.67 4.36
CA LEU A 101 8.60 -16.36 3.56
C LEU A 101 7.35 -16.68 4.41
N ASN A 102 6.17 -16.28 3.89
CA ASN A 102 4.87 -16.55 4.53
C ASN A 102 4.80 -16.13 6.01
N ARG A 103 5.44 -15.02 6.35
CA ARG A 103 5.55 -14.56 7.72
C ARG A 103 5.86 -13.07 7.78
N GLN A 104 5.33 -12.40 8.80
CA GLN A 104 5.73 -11.05 9.18
C GLN A 104 5.79 -10.94 10.71
N GLY A 105 6.99 -10.92 11.27
CA GLY A 105 7.17 -10.93 12.71
C GLY A 105 6.57 -12.18 13.36
N ASN A 106 5.55 -12.01 14.22
CA ASN A 106 4.84 -13.10 14.89
C ASN A 106 3.65 -13.64 14.07
N ASP A 107 3.23 -12.93 13.02
CA ASP A 107 2.15 -13.35 12.15
C ASP A 107 2.67 -14.40 11.17
N VAL A 108 2.23 -15.64 11.30
CA VAL A 108 2.67 -16.78 10.50
C VAL A 108 1.52 -17.33 9.66
N GLY A 109 1.74 -17.42 8.36
CA GLY A 109 0.76 -17.94 7.40
C GLY A 109 0.97 -17.38 6.00
N GLU A 110 0.55 -18.13 4.99
CA GLU A 110 0.68 -17.74 3.57
C GLU A 110 -0.06 -16.42 3.25
N HIS A 111 -1.12 -16.11 4.00
CA HIS A 111 -1.86 -14.87 3.85
C HIS A 111 -1.09 -13.63 4.35
N TYR A 112 -0.02 -13.79 5.10
CA TYR A 112 0.87 -12.70 5.54
C TYR A 112 2.13 -12.54 4.69
N ARG A 113 2.18 -13.19 3.51
CA ARG A 113 3.35 -13.09 2.64
C ARG A 113 3.56 -11.69 2.09
N SER A 114 4.81 -11.35 1.82
CA SER A 114 5.15 -10.12 1.10
C SER A 114 4.81 -10.28 -0.39
N ILE A 115 4.00 -9.38 -0.94
CA ILE A 115 3.52 -9.44 -2.32
C ILE A 115 3.18 -8.05 -2.86
N ILE A 116 3.46 -7.84 -4.14
CA ILE A 116 3.08 -6.66 -4.92
C ILE A 116 2.31 -7.11 -6.15
N PHE A 117 1.18 -6.45 -6.44
CA PHE A 117 0.41 -6.69 -7.64
C PHE A 117 0.55 -5.50 -8.59
N TYR A 118 1.04 -5.74 -9.82
CA TYR A 118 1.16 -4.73 -10.86
C TYR A 118 -0.02 -4.76 -11.81
N GLY A 119 -0.43 -3.60 -12.32
CA GLY A 119 -1.56 -3.46 -13.24
C GLY A 119 -1.16 -3.45 -14.73
N ASN A 120 0.13 -3.28 -15.06
CA ASN A 120 0.63 -3.24 -16.43
C ASN A 120 2.15 -3.48 -16.47
N GLU A 121 2.69 -3.76 -17.67
CA GLU A 121 4.11 -4.10 -17.88
C GLU A 121 5.08 -2.96 -17.50
N ASN A 122 4.66 -1.68 -17.61
CA ASN A 122 5.51 -0.56 -17.19
C ASN A 122 5.64 -0.52 -15.66
N GLU A 123 4.55 -0.74 -14.93
CA GLU A 123 4.59 -0.86 -13.46
C GLU A 123 5.43 -2.06 -13.04
N LYS A 124 5.24 -3.22 -13.69
CA LYS A 124 6.05 -4.42 -13.44
C LYS A 124 7.54 -4.11 -13.54
N LYS A 125 7.97 -3.50 -14.63
CA LYS A 125 9.36 -3.13 -14.84
C LYS A 125 9.89 -2.24 -13.73
N ILE A 126 9.16 -1.19 -13.34
CA ILE A 126 9.55 -0.28 -12.24
C ILE A 126 9.68 -1.05 -10.93
N ILE A 127 8.72 -1.93 -10.62
CA ILE A 127 8.70 -2.72 -9.39
C ILE A 127 9.89 -3.69 -9.36
N GLU A 128 10.13 -4.43 -10.45
CA GLU A 128 11.23 -5.39 -10.55
C GLU A 128 12.60 -4.70 -10.44
N GLU A 129 12.82 -3.61 -11.18
CA GLU A 129 14.08 -2.84 -11.14
C GLU A 129 14.35 -2.25 -9.75
N TYR A 130 13.32 -1.71 -9.09
CA TYR A 130 13.46 -1.17 -7.74
C TYR A 130 13.73 -2.28 -6.72
N THR A 131 12.97 -3.39 -6.80
CA THR A 131 13.15 -4.55 -5.91
C THR A 131 14.55 -5.12 -6.01
N GLU A 132 15.05 -5.34 -7.23
CA GLU A 132 16.40 -5.86 -7.45
C GLU A 132 17.46 -4.93 -6.85
N LYS A 133 17.33 -3.62 -7.09
CA LYS A 133 18.25 -2.62 -6.55
C LYS A 133 18.33 -2.70 -5.03
N ILE A 134 17.19 -2.59 -4.34
CA ILE A 134 17.21 -2.57 -2.87
C ILE A 134 17.54 -3.93 -2.27
N ASN A 135 17.24 -5.02 -2.97
CA ASN A 135 17.61 -6.37 -2.56
C ASN A 135 19.13 -6.51 -2.41
N GLN A 136 19.87 -5.98 -3.36
CA GLN A 136 21.33 -5.94 -3.33
C GLN A 136 21.86 -4.94 -2.29
N GLU A 137 21.30 -3.73 -2.23
CA GLU A 137 21.82 -2.64 -1.42
C GLU A 137 21.49 -2.79 0.08
N LEU A 138 20.29 -3.30 0.43
CA LEU A 138 19.76 -3.25 1.81
C LEU A 138 19.41 -4.62 2.41
N PHE A 139 19.12 -5.64 1.57
CA PHE A 139 18.58 -6.91 2.04
C PHE A 139 19.45 -8.13 1.73
N GLU A 140 20.71 -7.93 1.33
CA GLU A 140 21.70 -9.01 1.12
C GLU A 140 21.20 -10.12 0.16
N ASN A 141 20.39 -9.76 -0.83
CA ASN A 141 19.73 -10.68 -1.77
C ASN A 141 18.74 -11.67 -1.12
N LYS A 142 18.08 -11.26 -0.04
CA LYS A 142 17.16 -12.12 0.73
C LYS A 142 15.67 -11.78 0.53
N ILE A 143 15.32 -10.82 -0.33
CA ILE A 143 13.91 -10.46 -0.57
C ILE A 143 13.17 -11.66 -1.17
N VAL A 144 12.02 -11.99 -0.57
CA VAL A 144 11.10 -13.06 -1.01
C VAL A 144 9.76 -12.52 -1.47
N THR A 145 9.65 -11.21 -1.68
CA THR A 145 8.42 -10.55 -2.13
C THR A 145 7.98 -11.12 -3.48
N GLU A 146 6.75 -11.63 -3.56
CA GLU A 146 6.13 -12.02 -4.82
C GLU A 146 5.75 -10.78 -5.63
N ILE A 147 6.03 -10.76 -6.93
CA ILE A 147 5.58 -9.73 -7.88
C ILE A 147 4.66 -10.41 -8.86
N LYS A 148 3.36 -10.06 -8.86
CA LYS A 148 2.33 -10.73 -9.66
C LYS A 148 1.46 -9.73 -10.42
N GLU A 149 0.90 -10.17 -11.54
CA GLU A 149 -0.13 -9.42 -12.24
C GLU A 149 -1.39 -9.31 -11.38
N PHE A 150 -1.97 -8.11 -11.35
CA PHE A 150 -3.23 -7.85 -10.65
C PHE A 150 -4.39 -8.46 -11.42
N ASP A 151 -5.22 -9.24 -10.73
CA ASP A 151 -6.45 -9.82 -11.27
C ASP A 151 -7.67 -9.20 -10.57
N VAL A 152 -7.80 -9.41 -9.27
CA VAL A 152 -8.98 -8.97 -8.53
C VAL A 152 -8.65 -8.63 -7.07
N PHE A 153 -9.31 -7.62 -6.56
CA PHE A 153 -9.29 -7.25 -5.15
C PHE A 153 -10.67 -7.47 -4.52
N TYR A 154 -10.71 -8.17 -3.41
CA TYR A 154 -11.91 -8.34 -2.60
C TYR A 154 -11.77 -7.51 -1.33
N ASN A 155 -12.69 -6.58 -1.09
CA ASN A 155 -12.70 -5.80 0.16
C ASN A 155 -12.78 -6.75 1.36
N ALA A 156 -11.97 -6.51 2.37
CA ALA A 156 -12.21 -7.10 3.69
C ALA A 156 -13.47 -6.50 4.31
N GLU A 157 -14.00 -7.20 5.29
CA GLU A 157 -15.21 -6.81 6.00
C GLU A 157 -15.03 -5.43 6.66
N GLU A 158 -16.12 -4.68 6.82
CA GLU A 158 -16.10 -3.28 7.29
C GLU A 158 -15.34 -3.10 8.62
N TYR A 159 -15.43 -4.07 9.53
CA TYR A 159 -14.74 -4.02 10.82
C TYR A 159 -13.20 -4.13 10.72
N HIS A 160 -12.66 -4.41 9.53
CA HIS A 160 -11.23 -4.41 9.24
C HIS A 160 -10.74 -3.07 8.66
N GLN A 161 -11.63 -2.22 8.16
CA GLN A 161 -11.26 -0.93 7.60
C GLN A 161 -10.94 0.08 8.73
N ASP A 162 -9.94 0.95 8.52
CA ASP A 162 -9.48 1.93 9.51
C ASP A 162 -9.24 1.31 10.92
N TYR A 163 -8.80 0.03 10.93
CA TYR A 163 -8.78 -0.74 12.18
C TYR A 163 -7.90 -0.07 13.24
N PHE A 164 -6.72 0.40 12.90
CA PHE A 164 -5.83 1.05 13.85
C PHE A 164 -6.43 2.33 14.43
N LYS A 165 -7.03 3.18 13.60
CA LYS A 165 -7.70 4.42 14.05
C LYS A 165 -8.81 4.14 15.07
N ASN A 166 -9.62 3.11 14.78
CA ASN A 166 -10.79 2.79 15.56
C ASN A 166 -10.49 1.95 16.82
N ASN A 167 -9.27 1.34 16.92
CA ASN A 167 -8.96 0.33 17.93
C ASN A 167 -7.61 0.55 18.63
N THR A 168 -7.15 1.79 18.79
CA THR A 168 -5.81 2.11 19.34
C THR A 168 -5.53 1.52 20.73
N SER A 169 -6.57 1.23 21.54
CA SER A 169 -6.46 0.63 22.86
C SER A 169 -6.25 -0.89 22.84
N GLN A 170 -6.52 -1.57 21.74
CA GLN A 170 -6.36 -3.01 21.62
C GLN A 170 -4.88 -3.43 21.75
N PRO A 171 -4.58 -4.57 22.40
CA PRO A 171 -3.19 -5.01 22.60
C PRO A 171 -2.37 -5.09 21.32
N TYR A 172 -2.92 -5.65 20.24
CA TYR A 172 -2.22 -5.75 18.96
C TYR A 172 -1.88 -4.37 18.38
N CYS A 173 -2.82 -3.40 18.45
CA CYS A 173 -2.58 -2.03 18.02
C CYS A 173 -1.46 -1.37 18.84
N ARG A 174 -1.45 -1.56 20.15
CA ARG A 174 -0.46 -0.94 21.06
C ARG A 174 0.94 -1.54 20.90
N TYR A 175 1.03 -2.88 20.78
CA TYR A 175 2.33 -3.57 20.86
C TYR A 175 2.92 -3.93 19.48
N VAL A 176 2.11 -3.93 18.42
CA VAL A 176 2.55 -4.29 17.06
C VAL A 176 2.43 -3.10 16.11
N ILE A 177 1.21 -2.55 15.94
CA ILE A 177 0.97 -1.53 14.91
C ILE A 177 1.61 -0.19 15.31
N SER A 178 1.36 0.31 16.52
CA SER A 178 1.85 1.63 16.97
C SER A 178 3.38 1.76 16.88
N PRO A 179 4.21 0.80 17.34
CA PRO A 179 5.65 0.86 17.17
C PRO A 179 6.08 0.87 15.70
N LYS A 180 5.42 0.09 14.83
CA LYS A 180 5.70 0.04 13.39
C LYS A 180 5.41 1.39 12.72
N VAL A 181 4.24 1.97 12.96
CA VAL A 181 3.86 3.29 12.44
C VAL A 181 4.82 4.37 12.94
N SER A 182 5.15 4.36 14.23
CA SER A 182 6.09 5.33 14.82
C SER A 182 7.47 5.24 14.19
N LYS A 183 7.97 4.00 13.94
CA LYS A 183 9.23 3.77 13.24
C LYS A 183 9.16 4.29 11.80
N ALA A 184 8.13 3.94 11.04
CA ALA A 184 7.95 4.38 9.67
C ALA A 184 7.92 5.92 9.58
N ARG A 185 7.13 6.60 10.42
CA ARG A 185 7.06 8.06 10.44
C ARG A 185 8.39 8.73 10.81
N LYS A 186 9.19 8.10 11.67
CA LYS A 186 10.52 8.62 12.03
C LYS A 186 11.52 8.45 10.91
N GLU A 187 11.62 7.26 10.34
CA GLU A 187 12.62 6.90 9.34
C GLU A 187 12.28 7.45 7.94
N LEU A 188 11.00 7.60 7.65
CA LEU A 188 10.45 8.04 6.37
C LEU A 188 9.72 9.38 6.48
N SER A 189 10.15 10.25 7.41
CA SER A 189 9.47 11.51 7.76
C SER A 189 9.20 12.45 6.58
N LYS A 190 9.96 12.33 5.48
CA LYS A 190 9.73 13.09 4.24
C LYS A 190 8.40 12.78 3.54
N TYR A 191 7.72 11.69 3.94
CA TYR A 191 6.46 11.26 3.35
C TYR A 191 5.23 11.52 4.24
N TYR A 192 5.43 12.01 5.47
CA TYR A 192 4.39 12.33 6.44
C TYR A 192 4.37 13.86 6.79
#